data_8e0cf3809c04f043d728a0f8b0f43321
#
_entry.id   8e0cf3809c04f043d728a0f8b0f43321
#
_cell.length_a   1.000
_cell.length_b   1.000
_cell.length_c   1.000
_cell.angle_alpha   90.00
_cell.angle_beta   90.00
_cell.angle_gamma   90.00
#
_symmetry.space_group_name_H-M   'P 1'
#
loop_
_entity.id
_entity.type
_entity.pdbx_description
1 polymer ?
#
loop_
_entity_poly.entity_id
_entity_poly.type
_entity_poly.pdbx_seq_one_letter_code
_entity_poly.pdbx_strand_id
1 'polypeptide(L)'
;MNILLIQTGTTKLQQEKMGEGNMNRVNMPMLGLLYIAAFTPEEHQVTVIDETNGPVEHFEKYDIVGISGMTMHANRMYALADEYRKIGCHVVLGGVHVSFMTEEALQHCDTVMVK
;
A
#
# COMPACT_ATOMS: atom_id res chain seq x y z
N MET A 1 12.46 -11.55 -9.59
CA MET A 1 11.43 -10.51 -9.74
C MET A 1 11.72 -9.33 -8.83
N ASN A 2 11.36 -8.15 -9.28
CA ASN A 2 11.39 -6.96 -8.44
C ASN A 2 9.98 -6.72 -7.88
N ILE A 3 9.86 -6.72 -6.56
CA ILE A 3 8.59 -6.60 -5.87
C ILE A 3 8.62 -5.35 -5.01
N LEU A 4 7.59 -4.52 -5.12
CA LEU A 4 7.41 -3.35 -4.27
C LEU A 4 6.21 -3.58 -3.36
N LEU A 5 6.38 -3.34 -2.07
CA LEU A 5 5.31 -3.40 -1.09
C LEU A 5 5.13 -2.02 -0.48
N ILE A 6 3.93 -1.48 -0.55
CA ILE A 6 3.62 -0.14 -0.05
C ILE A 6 2.57 -0.23 1.06
N GLN A 7 2.89 0.35 2.20
CA GLN A 7 1.92 0.60 3.26
C GLN A 7 1.44 2.03 3.10
N THR A 8 0.18 2.22 2.69
CA THR A 8 -0.39 3.56 2.64
C THR A 8 -0.64 4.06 4.06
N GLY A 9 -0.56 5.36 4.22
CA GLY A 9 -0.77 5.97 5.51
C GLY A 9 -0.85 7.49 5.40
N THR A 10 -1.24 8.11 6.50
CA THR A 10 -1.26 9.56 6.60
C THR A 10 0.14 10.03 6.96
N THR A 11 0.74 10.88 6.14
CA THR A 11 2.08 11.41 6.41
C THR A 11 2.10 12.24 7.69
N LYS A 12 3.27 12.40 8.28
CA LYS A 12 3.41 13.23 9.49
C LYS A 12 2.93 14.65 9.27
N LEU A 13 3.22 15.22 8.10
CA LEU A 13 2.76 16.57 7.76
C LEU A 13 1.23 16.64 7.70
N GLN A 14 0.59 15.66 7.10
CA GLN A 14 -0.87 15.57 7.04
C GLN A 14 -1.45 15.40 8.44
N GLN A 15 -0.79 14.61 9.28
CA GLN A 15 -1.20 14.40 10.66
C GLN A 15 -1.17 15.71 11.45
N GLU A 16 -0.14 16.52 11.26
CA GLU A 16 -0.04 17.82 11.91
C GLU A 16 -1.17 18.76 11.45
N LYS A 17 -1.52 18.72 10.16
CA LYS A 17 -2.63 19.51 9.63
C LYS A 17 -3.99 19.07 10.15
N MET A 18 -4.12 17.82 10.53
CA MET A 18 -5.36 17.29 11.09
C MET A 18 -5.61 17.73 12.53
N GLY A 19 -4.57 18.28 13.18
CA GLY A 19 -4.67 18.86 14.50
C GLY A 19 -4.42 17.90 15.64
N GLU A 20 -4.44 18.47 16.86
CA GLU A 20 -4.06 17.76 18.05
C GLU A 20 -5.02 16.65 18.48
N GLY A 21 -6.25 16.69 18.03
CA GLY A 21 -7.22 15.65 18.35
C GLY A 21 -6.81 14.26 17.90
N ASN A 22 -5.78 14.19 17.11
CA ASN A 22 -5.27 12.93 16.59
C ASN A 22 -4.08 12.38 17.36
N MET A 23 -3.85 12.87 18.56
CA MET A 23 -2.75 12.40 19.40
C MET A 23 -2.81 10.92 19.70
N ASN A 24 -4.01 10.37 19.74
CA ASN A 24 -4.24 8.97 20.03
C ASN A 24 -4.27 8.07 18.80
N ARG A 25 -3.96 8.63 17.65
CA ARG A 25 -3.97 7.81 16.45
C ARG A 25 -2.92 6.71 16.58
N VAL A 26 -3.32 5.55 16.17
CA VAL A 26 -2.48 4.38 16.22
C VAL A 26 -1.61 4.38 14.96
N ASN A 27 -0.30 4.40 15.15
CA ASN A 27 0.62 4.07 14.08
C ASN A 27 0.54 2.56 13.88
N MET A 28 -0.22 2.15 12.87
CA MET A 28 -0.30 0.73 12.55
C MET A 28 1.04 0.29 11.99
N PRO A 29 1.74 -0.61 12.66
CA PRO A 29 3.02 -1.09 12.15
C PRO A 29 2.83 -1.86 10.85
N MET A 30 3.84 -1.81 9.99
CA MET A 30 3.83 -2.53 8.71
C MET A 30 4.09 -4.02 8.86
N LEU A 31 3.68 -4.63 9.96
CA LEU A 31 4.02 -6.02 10.24
C LEU A 31 3.59 -6.98 9.13
N GLY A 32 2.41 -6.76 8.56
CA GLY A 32 1.93 -7.63 7.48
C GLY A 32 2.84 -7.63 6.28
N LEU A 33 3.27 -6.45 5.84
CA LEU A 33 4.17 -6.32 4.69
C LEU A 33 5.56 -6.84 5.01
N LEU A 34 6.04 -6.62 6.23
CA LEU A 34 7.34 -7.13 6.66
C LEU A 34 7.35 -8.65 6.69
N TYR A 35 6.27 -9.28 7.12
CA TYR A 35 6.14 -10.74 7.06
C TYR A 35 6.18 -11.25 5.63
N ILE A 36 5.46 -10.60 4.73
CA ILE A 36 5.48 -10.98 3.32
C ILE A 36 6.90 -10.88 2.76
N ALA A 37 7.59 -9.79 3.07
CA ALA A 37 8.97 -9.61 2.64
C ALA A 37 9.89 -10.69 3.20
N ALA A 38 9.72 -11.02 4.49
CA ALA A 38 10.55 -12.02 5.16
C ALA A 38 10.37 -13.43 4.58
N PHE A 39 9.16 -13.77 4.15
CA PHE A 39 8.86 -15.08 3.57
C PHE A 39 9.06 -15.14 2.06
N THR A 40 9.43 -14.03 1.42
CA THR A 40 9.72 -14.01 0.00
C THR A 40 11.09 -14.69 -0.26
N PRO A 41 11.19 -15.59 -1.24
CA PRO A 41 12.46 -16.22 -1.57
C PRO A 41 13.55 -15.20 -1.91
N GLU A 42 14.79 -15.53 -1.55
CA GLU A 42 15.94 -14.63 -1.73
C GLU A 42 16.21 -14.24 -3.19
N GLU A 43 15.76 -15.03 -4.13
CA GLU A 43 15.90 -14.75 -5.56
C GLU A 43 15.09 -13.53 -6.04
N HIS A 44 14.17 -13.03 -5.22
CA HIS A 44 13.36 -11.85 -5.52
C HIS A 44 13.86 -10.65 -4.72
N GLN A 45 13.89 -9.49 -5.36
CA GLN A 45 14.21 -8.26 -4.68
C GLN A 45 12.93 -7.61 -4.18
N VAL A 46 12.84 -7.37 -2.88
CA VAL A 46 11.67 -6.75 -2.25
C VAL A 46 12.05 -5.39 -1.69
N THR A 47 11.29 -4.37 -2.09
CA THR A 47 11.39 -3.01 -1.55
C THR A 47 10.12 -2.72 -0.77
N VAL A 48 10.25 -2.18 0.43
CA VAL A 48 9.11 -1.82 1.27
C VAL A 48 9.10 -0.32 1.48
N ILE A 49 7.97 0.32 1.20
CA ILE A 49 7.77 1.76 1.39
C ILE A 49 6.64 1.98 2.38
N ASP A 50 6.89 2.85 3.36
CA ASP A 50 5.88 3.30 4.29
C ASP A 50 5.56 4.77 3.99
N GLU A 51 4.36 5.03 3.47
CA GLU A 51 3.93 6.38 3.12
C GLU A 51 3.72 7.30 4.32
N THR A 52 3.76 6.81 5.54
CA THR A 52 3.75 7.69 6.71
C THR A 52 5.01 8.55 6.76
N ASN A 53 6.08 8.11 6.14
CA ASN A 53 7.35 8.87 6.04
C ASN A 53 7.37 9.86 4.88
N GLY A 54 6.41 9.77 3.98
CA GLY A 54 6.27 10.65 2.83
C GLY A 54 5.58 9.94 1.68
N PRO A 55 4.86 10.69 0.83
CA PRO A 55 4.15 10.07 -0.28
C PRO A 55 5.10 9.57 -1.35
N VAL A 56 4.67 8.53 -2.08
CA VAL A 56 5.38 8.08 -3.28
C VAL A 56 5.16 9.15 -4.36
N GLU A 57 6.25 9.69 -4.87
CA GLU A 57 6.21 10.75 -5.88
C GLU A 57 6.73 10.28 -7.25
N HIS A 58 7.59 9.26 -7.24
CA HIS A 58 8.18 8.72 -8.45
C HIS A 58 7.76 7.27 -8.62
N PHE A 59 7.22 6.96 -9.79
CA PHE A 59 6.69 5.63 -10.08
C PHE A 59 7.64 4.88 -11.00
N GLU A 60 8.27 3.85 -10.46
CA GLU A 60 9.17 2.98 -11.21
C GLU A 60 8.48 1.66 -11.52
N LYS A 61 8.92 1.00 -12.57
CA LYS A 61 8.33 -0.28 -12.93
C LYS A 61 8.89 -1.41 -12.07
N TYR A 62 7.96 -2.14 -11.45
CA TYR A 62 8.23 -3.38 -10.74
C TYR A 62 7.45 -4.51 -11.40
N ASP A 63 7.84 -5.74 -11.14
CA ASP A 63 7.07 -6.89 -11.63
C ASP A 63 5.75 -7.01 -10.89
N ILE A 64 5.80 -6.84 -9.57
CA ILE A 64 4.61 -6.88 -8.72
C ILE A 64 4.65 -5.69 -7.77
N VAL A 65 3.51 -5.02 -7.60
CA VAL A 65 3.35 -3.96 -6.61
C VAL A 65 2.20 -4.35 -5.67
N GLY A 66 2.51 -4.57 -4.42
CA GLY A 66 1.53 -4.85 -3.38
C GLY A 66 1.26 -3.60 -2.56
N ILE A 67 -0.01 -3.22 -2.41
CA ILE A 67 -0.41 -2.02 -1.69
C ILE A 67 -1.40 -2.42 -0.60
N SER A 68 -1.16 -1.95 0.61
CA SER A 68 -2.01 -2.21 1.75
C SER A 68 -2.38 -0.92 2.47
N GLY A 69 -3.55 -0.89 3.09
CA GLY A 69 -4.01 0.26 3.86
C GLY A 69 -5.34 0.01 4.52
N MET A 70 -5.75 0.96 5.33
CA MET A 70 -7.05 0.95 6.00
C MET A 70 -8.10 1.66 5.14
N THR A 71 -9.36 1.56 5.54
CA THR A 71 -10.47 2.19 4.80
C THR A 71 -10.24 3.68 4.55
N MET A 72 -9.69 4.39 5.53
CA MET A 72 -9.39 5.82 5.38
C MET A 72 -8.35 6.12 4.30
N HIS A 73 -7.60 5.11 3.87
CA HIS A 73 -6.55 5.25 2.86
C HIS A 73 -6.99 4.73 1.48
N ALA A 74 -8.27 4.35 1.32
CA ALA A 74 -8.73 3.70 0.10
C ALA A 74 -8.49 4.54 -1.15
N ASN A 75 -8.80 5.82 -1.10
CA ASN A 75 -8.58 6.70 -2.25
C ASN A 75 -7.11 6.76 -2.65
N ARG A 76 -6.22 6.81 -1.67
CA ARG A 76 -4.78 6.82 -1.94
C ARG A 76 -4.31 5.49 -2.50
N MET A 77 -4.81 4.37 -1.95
CA MET A 77 -4.48 3.04 -2.47
C MET A 77 -4.86 2.91 -3.94
N TYR A 78 -6.06 3.36 -4.28
CA TYR A 78 -6.55 3.27 -5.66
C TYR A 78 -5.76 4.19 -6.59
N ALA A 79 -5.39 5.38 -6.13
CA ALA A 79 -4.56 6.28 -6.93
C ALA A 79 -3.20 5.67 -7.23
N LEU A 80 -2.55 5.08 -6.23
CA LEU A 80 -1.28 4.37 -6.41
C LEU A 80 -1.44 3.17 -7.35
N ALA A 81 -2.49 2.39 -7.14
CA ALA A 81 -2.76 1.22 -7.97
C ALA A 81 -2.93 1.60 -9.44
N ASP A 82 -3.71 2.65 -9.71
CA ASP A 82 -3.94 3.11 -11.07
C ASP A 82 -2.65 3.57 -11.73
N GLU A 83 -1.80 4.30 -11.01
CA GLU A 83 -0.53 4.78 -11.56
C GLU A 83 0.42 3.63 -11.90
N TYR A 84 0.55 2.65 -11.00
CA TYR A 84 1.41 1.50 -11.27
C TYR A 84 0.87 0.60 -12.39
N ARG A 85 -0.44 0.47 -12.51
CA ARG A 85 -1.02 -0.29 -13.63
C ARG A 85 -0.75 0.39 -14.97
N LYS A 86 -0.79 1.72 -15.02
CA LYS A 86 -0.49 2.48 -16.25
C LYS A 86 0.90 2.18 -16.80
N ILE A 87 1.86 1.93 -15.92
CA ILE A 87 3.24 1.63 -16.35
C ILE A 87 3.52 0.15 -16.49
N GLY A 88 2.50 -0.68 -16.40
CA GLY A 88 2.61 -2.10 -16.69
C GLY A 88 2.95 -3.01 -15.52
N CYS A 89 2.81 -2.54 -14.30
CA CYS A 89 3.00 -3.40 -13.13
C CYS A 89 1.77 -4.26 -12.85
N HIS A 90 2.00 -5.48 -12.34
CA HIS A 90 0.92 -6.28 -11.80
C HIS A 90 0.63 -5.78 -10.38
N VAL A 91 -0.57 -5.27 -10.13
CA VAL A 91 -0.92 -4.66 -8.85
C VAL A 91 -1.78 -5.57 -8.01
N VAL A 92 -1.38 -5.74 -6.74
CA VAL A 92 -2.11 -6.51 -5.74
C VAL A 92 -2.51 -5.57 -4.61
N LEU A 93 -3.81 -5.56 -4.27
CA LEU A 93 -4.30 -4.81 -3.13
C LEU A 93 -4.66 -5.76 -1.99
N GLY A 94 -4.33 -5.36 -0.77
CA GLY A 94 -4.63 -6.13 0.43
C GLY A 94 -5.03 -5.23 1.59
N GLY A 95 -5.44 -5.85 2.69
CA GLY A 95 -5.82 -5.14 3.90
C GLY A 95 -7.31 -5.16 4.17
N VAL A 96 -7.72 -4.48 5.24
CA VAL A 96 -9.09 -4.54 5.75
C VAL A 96 -10.12 -4.01 4.74
N HIS A 97 -9.86 -2.83 4.16
CA HIS A 97 -10.82 -2.22 3.25
C HIS A 97 -11.14 -3.11 2.05
N VAL A 98 -10.11 -3.60 1.38
CA VAL A 98 -10.30 -4.39 0.15
C VAL A 98 -10.92 -5.75 0.44
N SER A 99 -10.79 -6.26 1.66
CA SER A 99 -11.44 -7.50 2.05
C SER A 99 -12.96 -7.36 2.12
N PHE A 100 -13.45 -6.16 2.47
CA PHE A 100 -14.89 -5.87 2.50
C PHE A 100 -15.39 -5.29 1.18
N MET A 101 -14.54 -4.60 0.43
CA MET A 101 -14.92 -3.93 -0.81
C MET A 101 -14.17 -4.51 -2.01
N THR A 102 -14.20 -5.83 -2.11
CA THR A 102 -13.43 -6.57 -3.11
C THR A 102 -13.76 -6.17 -4.55
N GLU A 103 -15.04 -6.03 -4.87
CA GLU A 103 -15.46 -5.66 -6.23
C GLU A 103 -14.99 -4.27 -6.61
N GLU A 104 -15.07 -3.33 -5.67
CA GLU A 104 -14.57 -1.97 -5.88
C GLU A 104 -13.05 -2.00 -6.12
N ALA A 105 -12.33 -2.72 -5.28
CA ALA A 105 -10.88 -2.82 -5.37
C ALA A 105 -10.42 -3.43 -6.69
N LEU A 106 -11.13 -4.43 -7.19
CA LEU A 106 -10.78 -5.09 -8.46
C LEU A 106 -10.86 -4.17 -9.67
N GLN A 107 -11.52 -3.02 -9.56
CA GLN A 107 -11.52 -2.02 -10.62
C GLN A 107 -10.19 -1.31 -10.74
N HIS A 108 -9.36 -1.35 -9.70
CA HIS A 108 -8.09 -0.63 -9.62
C HIS A 108 -6.86 -1.53 -9.63
N CYS A 109 -7.03 -2.84 -9.51
CA CYS A 109 -5.91 -3.77 -9.40
C CYS A 109 -6.16 -5.05 -10.18
N ASP A 110 -5.11 -5.86 -10.27
CA ASP A 110 -5.17 -7.15 -10.96
C ASP A 110 -5.57 -8.29 -10.01
N THR A 111 -5.23 -8.15 -8.73
CA THR A 111 -5.47 -9.17 -7.71
C THR A 111 -5.80 -8.51 -6.38
N VAL A 112 -6.74 -9.10 -5.66
CA VAL A 112 -7.07 -8.71 -4.29
C VAL A 112 -6.75 -9.87 -3.34
N MET A 113 -6.02 -9.57 -2.28
CA MET A 113 -5.78 -10.53 -1.21
C MET A 113 -6.84 -10.33 -0.13
N VAL A 114 -7.72 -11.30 0.01
CA VAL A 114 -8.80 -11.28 1.00
C VAL A 114 -8.39 -12.11 2.21
N LYS A 115 -8.61 -11.57 3.40
CA LYS A 115 -8.37 -12.31 4.63
C LYS A 115 -9.54 -13.20 5.00
#